data_87f2fd35b75f97783598ed573c7472d0
#
_entry.id   87f2fd35b75f97783598ed573c7472d0
#
_cell.length_a   1.000
_cell.length_b   1.000
_cell.length_c   1.000
_cell.angle_alpha   90.00
_cell.angle_beta   90.00
_cell.angle_gamma   90.00
#
_symmetry.space_group_name_H-M   'P 1'
#
loop_
_entity.id
_entity.type
_entity.pdbx_description
1 polymer ?
#
loop_
_entity_poly.entity_id
_entity_poly.type
_entity_poly.pdbx_seq_one_letter_code
_entity_poly.pdbx_strand_id
1 'polypeptide(L)'
;SDVTFLHQFNNNTWGLGFNESGDVFGSTANNNPAFFCGFPVTGYAETQGLSAKMIADSPAFHPITPNVRQVDVFGGYTAGAGYALATSKNFPESWRSSMAFIAGPTGNLLGMYQNIPDGSGYLAKNQFSLIASADEWFSPVAAEIGPDGNLWIADWYNFIIQHNPTPTAVRGGFDGERGTGNAHVNPNRDRQHGRIYR
;
A
#
# COMPACT_ATOMS: atom_id res chain seq x y z
N SER A 1 -4.57 23.28 -19.48
CA SER A 1 -4.60 21.81 -19.54
C SER A 1 -5.87 21.32 -18.92
N ASP A 2 -6.57 20.47 -19.63
CA ASP A 2 -7.84 19.91 -19.17
C ASP A 2 -7.56 18.74 -18.25
N VAL A 3 -8.31 18.65 -17.15
CA VAL A 3 -8.25 17.52 -16.22
C VAL A 3 -9.44 16.62 -16.51
N THR A 4 -9.16 15.35 -16.81
CA THR A 4 -10.19 14.35 -17.07
C THR A 4 -10.24 13.36 -15.92
N PHE A 5 -11.44 13.14 -15.38
CA PHE A 5 -11.67 12.14 -14.35
C PHE A 5 -11.57 10.74 -14.97
N LEU A 6 -10.68 9.89 -14.45
CA LEU A 6 -10.48 8.55 -14.95
C LEU A 6 -11.13 7.50 -14.05
N HIS A 7 -10.88 7.53 -12.76
CA HIS A 7 -11.27 6.45 -11.88
C HIS A 7 -11.42 6.87 -10.41
N GLN A 8 -12.28 6.15 -9.67
CA GLN A 8 -12.45 6.30 -8.22
C GLN A 8 -12.56 4.91 -7.57
N PHE A 9 -11.89 4.74 -6.45
CA PHE A 9 -11.96 3.54 -5.62
C PHE A 9 -12.73 3.80 -4.32
N ASN A 10 -13.23 2.73 -3.71
CA ASN A 10 -14.10 2.83 -2.53
C ASN A 10 -13.37 3.15 -1.24
N ASN A 11 -12.05 3.12 -1.23
CA ASN A 11 -11.21 3.35 -0.07
C ASN A 11 -10.11 4.37 -0.37
N ASN A 12 -9.45 4.84 0.68
CA ASN A 12 -8.31 5.73 0.56
C ASN A 12 -7.25 5.11 -0.35
N THR A 13 -6.94 5.78 -1.44
CA THR A 13 -5.91 5.36 -2.39
C THR A 13 -4.55 5.83 -1.88
N TRP A 14 -3.63 4.89 -1.69
CA TRP A 14 -2.28 5.16 -1.19
C TRP A 14 -1.19 4.83 -2.20
N GLY A 15 -1.51 4.15 -3.29
CA GLY A 15 -0.56 3.74 -4.30
C GLY A 15 -1.01 4.04 -5.71
N LEU A 16 -0.07 4.48 -6.53
CA LEU A 16 -0.22 4.69 -7.96
C LEU A 16 1.07 4.23 -8.64
N GLY A 17 0.95 3.49 -9.72
CA GLY A 17 2.09 3.02 -10.51
C GLY A 17 1.72 2.80 -11.96
N PHE A 18 2.74 2.78 -12.81
CA PHE A 18 2.60 2.61 -14.25
C PHE A 18 3.55 1.53 -14.72
N ASN A 19 3.10 0.68 -15.62
CA ASN A 19 3.99 -0.19 -16.35
C ASN A 19 4.56 0.52 -17.59
N GLU A 20 5.42 -0.15 -18.34
CA GLU A 20 6.04 0.40 -19.56
C GLU A 20 5.03 0.65 -20.69
N SER A 21 3.87 -0.01 -20.66
CA SER A 21 2.78 0.19 -21.61
C SER A 21 1.87 1.37 -21.25
N GLY A 22 2.07 1.98 -20.07
CA GLY A 22 1.26 3.06 -19.57
C GLY A 22 -0.02 2.59 -18.85
N ASP A 23 -0.15 1.31 -18.56
CA ASP A 23 -1.25 0.80 -17.75
C ASP A 23 -1.12 1.29 -16.31
N VAL A 24 -2.25 1.64 -15.71
CA VAL A 24 -2.33 2.27 -14.40
C VAL A 24 -2.73 1.26 -13.34
N PHE A 25 -1.92 1.17 -12.30
CA PHE A 25 -2.13 0.32 -11.14
C PHE A 25 -2.09 1.12 -9.85
N GLY A 26 -2.53 0.51 -8.77
CA GLY A 26 -2.39 1.12 -7.47
C GLY A 26 -2.86 0.24 -6.32
N SER A 27 -2.90 0.83 -5.14
CA SER A 27 -3.31 0.20 -3.90
C SER A 27 -4.19 1.12 -3.08
N THR A 28 -5.06 0.53 -2.27
CA THR A 28 -5.91 1.26 -1.33
C THR A 28 -5.79 0.71 0.08
N ALA A 29 -6.39 1.42 1.03
CA ALA A 29 -6.62 0.89 2.35
C ALA A 29 -7.55 -0.35 2.34
N ASN A 30 -7.60 -1.04 3.47
CA ASN A 30 -8.55 -2.10 3.80
C ASN A 30 -8.53 -3.29 2.83
N ASN A 31 -7.39 -4.00 2.81
CA ASN A 31 -7.19 -5.24 2.07
C ASN A 31 -7.25 -5.14 0.55
N ASN A 32 -6.89 -4.01 -0.01
CA ASN A 32 -6.78 -3.90 -1.46
C ASN A 32 -5.35 -3.49 -1.88
N PRO A 33 -4.38 -4.41 -1.85
CA PRO A 33 -3.00 -4.12 -2.20
C PRO A 33 -2.77 -3.91 -3.70
N ALA A 34 -3.70 -4.33 -4.54
CA ALA A 34 -3.56 -4.20 -5.99
C ALA A 34 -4.90 -3.97 -6.70
N PHE A 35 -4.96 -2.91 -7.48
CA PHE A 35 -6.03 -2.67 -8.44
C PHE A 35 -5.46 -2.27 -9.80
N PHE A 36 -6.28 -2.36 -10.82
CA PHE A 36 -5.97 -1.97 -12.20
C PHE A 36 -7.04 -1.01 -12.73
N CYS A 37 -6.60 0.09 -13.34
CA CYS A 37 -7.47 1.06 -14.01
C CYS A 37 -7.52 0.78 -15.51
N GLY A 38 -8.29 -0.24 -15.92
CA GLY A 38 -8.38 -0.62 -17.33
C GLY A 38 -9.21 0.35 -18.16
N PHE A 39 -10.43 0.63 -17.71
CA PHE A 39 -11.34 1.57 -18.37
C PHE A 39 -11.65 2.76 -17.45
N PRO A 40 -11.78 3.98 -17.99
CA PRO A 40 -12.32 5.09 -17.24
C PRO A 40 -13.68 4.76 -16.66
N VAL A 41 -13.93 5.17 -15.41
CA VAL A 41 -15.21 4.93 -14.74
C VAL A 41 -16.39 5.50 -15.54
N THR A 42 -16.17 6.56 -16.29
CA THR A 42 -17.18 7.16 -17.21
C THR A 42 -17.67 6.20 -18.29
N GLY A 43 -16.87 5.19 -18.63
CA GLY A 43 -17.25 4.16 -19.62
C GLY A 43 -18.19 3.08 -19.07
N TYR A 44 -18.33 2.96 -17.75
CA TYR A 44 -19.14 1.90 -17.13
C TYR A 44 -19.93 2.33 -15.88
N ALA A 45 -19.86 3.60 -15.49
CA ALA A 45 -20.51 4.10 -14.27
C ALA A 45 -22.03 3.81 -14.23
N GLU A 46 -22.68 3.78 -15.40
CA GLU A 46 -24.11 3.48 -15.54
C GLU A 46 -24.39 1.99 -15.75
N THR A 47 -23.37 1.15 -15.86
CA THR A 47 -23.54 -0.28 -16.10
C THR A 47 -23.71 -1.02 -14.78
N GLN A 48 -24.90 -1.57 -14.57
CA GLN A 48 -25.24 -2.27 -13.34
C GLN A 48 -24.35 -3.50 -13.13
N GLY A 49 -23.77 -3.62 -11.94
CA GLY A 49 -22.90 -4.75 -11.56
C GLY A 49 -21.43 -4.61 -11.96
N LEU A 50 -21.04 -3.57 -12.69
CA LEU A 50 -19.62 -3.28 -12.92
C LEU A 50 -19.06 -2.40 -11.80
N SER A 51 -17.94 -2.83 -11.25
CA SER A 51 -17.15 -2.06 -10.28
C SER A 51 -15.67 -2.40 -10.43
N ALA A 52 -14.80 -1.45 -10.15
CA ALA A 52 -13.38 -1.74 -10.04
C ALA A 52 -13.15 -2.71 -8.88
N LYS A 53 -12.58 -3.84 -9.19
CA LYS A 53 -12.27 -4.89 -8.21
C LYS A 53 -10.78 -4.91 -7.91
N MET A 54 -10.46 -5.41 -6.72
CA MET A 54 -9.12 -5.85 -6.42
C MET A 54 -8.68 -6.91 -7.45
N ILE A 55 -7.48 -6.77 -7.97
CA ILE A 55 -6.86 -7.75 -8.88
C ILE A 55 -5.92 -8.71 -8.14
N ALA A 56 -5.62 -8.45 -6.86
CA ALA A 56 -4.83 -9.35 -6.04
C ALA A 56 -5.61 -10.64 -5.74
N ASP A 57 -4.97 -11.78 -5.92
CA ASP A 57 -5.52 -13.10 -5.56
C ASP A 57 -5.63 -13.28 -4.04
N SER A 58 -4.79 -12.60 -3.27
CA SER A 58 -4.81 -12.58 -1.82
C SER A 58 -4.35 -11.22 -1.27
N PRO A 59 -5.06 -10.63 -0.32
CA PRO A 59 -4.62 -9.43 0.38
C PRO A 59 -3.66 -9.72 1.54
N ALA A 60 -3.34 -10.98 1.81
CA ALA A 60 -2.47 -11.37 2.92
C ALA A 60 -1.06 -10.82 2.74
N PHE A 61 -0.41 -10.47 3.84
CA PHE A 61 1.01 -10.17 3.86
C PHE A 61 1.79 -11.22 4.68
N HIS A 62 3.10 -11.25 4.54
CA HIS A 62 3.98 -12.26 5.13
C HIS A 62 5.02 -11.61 6.05
N PRO A 63 4.65 -11.23 7.29
CA PRO A 63 5.57 -10.65 8.26
C PRO A 63 6.54 -11.71 8.81
N ILE A 64 7.71 -11.28 9.27
CA ILE A 64 8.69 -12.16 9.93
C ILE A 64 8.64 -12.06 11.46
N THR A 65 7.74 -11.24 12.00
CA THR A 65 7.53 -11.07 13.44
C THR A 65 6.08 -11.38 13.81
N PRO A 66 5.81 -11.99 14.96
CA PRO A 66 4.46 -12.13 15.48
C PRO A 66 3.88 -10.81 16.02
N ASN A 67 4.71 -9.81 16.27
CA ASN A 67 4.35 -8.53 16.87
C ASN A 67 3.79 -7.54 15.85
N VAL A 68 2.83 -7.99 15.04
CA VAL A 68 2.16 -7.14 14.06
C VAL A 68 1.05 -6.34 14.74
N ARG A 69 1.13 -5.00 14.64
CA ARG A 69 0.16 -4.11 15.27
C ARG A 69 -0.92 -3.68 14.29
N GLN A 70 -2.03 -4.36 14.36
CA GLN A 70 -3.21 -4.07 13.57
C GLN A 70 -4.44 -3.95 14.47
N VAL A 71 -5.34 -3.01 14.16
CA VAL A 71 -6.55 -2.76 14.96
C VAL A 71 -7.84 -3.10 14.21
N ASP A 72 -7.82 -3.15 12.90
CA ASP A 72 -9.03 -3.33 12.07
C ASP A 72 -8.88 -4.37 10.94
N VAL A 73 -7.69 -4.50 10.38
CA VAL A 73 -7.40 -5.47 9.32
C VAL A 73 -6.26 -6.38 9.78
N PHE A 74 -6.58 -7.64 10.06
CA PHE A 74 -5.62 -8.59 10.60
C PHE A 74 -5.07 -9.52 9.52
N GLY A 75 -3.74 -9.63 9.44
CA GLY A 75 -3.04 -10.52 8.50
C GLY A 75 -2.98 -10.03 7.06
N GLY A 76 -3.45 -8.80 6.79
CA GLY A 76 -3.47 -8.22 5.46
C GLY A 76 -3.14 -6.74 5.46
N TYR A 77 -3.13 -6.12 4.29
CA TYR A 77 -2.79 -4.72 4.13
C TYR A 77 -3.88 -3.80 4.68
N THR A 78 -3.65 -3.21 5.82
CA THR A 78 -4.50 -2.12 6.37
C THR A 78 -4.44 -0.90 5.45
N ALA A 79 -3.23 -0.54 5.01
CA ALA A 79 -2.99 0.48 4.00
C ALA A 79 -1.85 -0.02 3.11
N GLY A 80 -2.20 -0.63 1.98
CA GLY A 80 -1.22 -0.89 0.94
C GLY A 80 -0.74 0.44 0.38
N ALA A 81 0.55 0.76 0.53
CA ALA A 81 1.10 2.06 0.15
C ALA A 81 2.13 1.93 -0.96
N GLY A 82 2.04 2.83 -1.95
CA GLY A 82 2.82 2.74 -3.16
C GLY A 82 2.37 1.61 -4.10
N TYR A 83 2.84 1.63 -5.31
CA TYR A 83 2.73 0.56 -6.30
C TYR A 83 3.87 0.71 -7.30
N ALA A 84 5.08 0.42 -6.88
CA ALA A 84 6.24 0.51 -7.77
C ALA A 84 6.35 -0.75 -8.60
N LEU A 85 6.55 -0.58 -9.91
CA LEU A 85 6.75 -1.70 -10.84
C LEU A 85 8.23 -1.85 -11.17
N ALA A 86 8.71 -3.08 -11.28
CA ALA A 86 10.09 -3.42 -11.61
C ALA A 86 10.42 -3.10 -13.08
N THR A 87 10.45 -1.82 -13.43
CA THR A 87 10.67 -1.34 -14.81
C THR A 87 12.14 -1.19 -15.19
N SER A 88 13.05 -1.31 -14.23
CA SER A 88 14.48 -1.13 -14.48
C SER A 88 15.18 -2.42 -14.93
N LYS A 89 16.23 -2.25 -15.74
CA LYS A 89 17.13 -3.33 -16.17
C LYS A 89 17.96 -3.93 -15.02
N ASN A 90 18.00 -3.29 -13.86
CA ASN A 90 18.70 -3.79 -12.67
C ASN A 90 17.95 -4.96 -12.00
N PHE A 91 16.66 -5.13 -12.31
CA PHE A 91 15.89 -6.28 -11.84
C PHE A 91 16.09 -7.52 -12.70
N PRO A 92 15.89 -8.72 -12.15
CA PRO A 92 15.84 -9.96 -12.92
C PRO A 92 14.86 -9.83 -14.09
N GLU A 93 15.19 -10.40 -15.23
CA GLU A 93 14.35 -10.32 -16.43
C GLU A 93 12.92 -10.83 -16.18
N SER A 94 12.77 -11.88 -15.38
CA SER A 94 11.48 -12.43 -14.98
C SER A 94 10.62 -11.50 -14.11
N TRP A 95 11.19 -10.45 -13.54
CA TRP A 95 10.49 -9.47 -12.73
C TRP A 95 10.07 -8.23 -13.51
N ARG A 96 10.82 -7.91 -14.58
CA ARG A 96 10.61 -6.69 -15.34
C ARG A 96 9.19 -6.58 -15.85
N SER A 97 8.59 -5.42 -15.66
CA SER A 97 7.23 -5.06 -16.05
C SER A 97 6.09 -5.90 -15.45
N SER A 98 6.42 -6.95 -14.69
CA SER A 98 5.41 -7.81 -14.05
C SER A 98 5.40 -7.71 -12.53
N MET A 99 6.55 -7.50 -11.89
CA MET A 99 6.63 -7.47 -10.44
C MET A 99 6.30 -6.09 -9.89
N ALA A 100 5.38 -6.02 -8.94
CA ALA A 100 4.99 -4.83 -8.21
C ALA A 100 5.40 -4.92 -6.74
N PHE A 101 5.81 -3.79 -6.16
CA PHE A 101 6.22 -3.65 -4.77
C PHE A 101 5.22 -2.76 -4.04
N ILE A 102 4.64 -3.29 -2.96
CA ILE A 102 3.61 -2.62 -2.17
C ILE A 102 4.05 -2.57 -0.70
N ALA A 103 4.14 -1.37 -0.15
CA ALA A 103 4.49 -1.20 1.24
C ALA A 103 3.31 -1.59 2.14
N GLY A 104 3.62 -2.41 3.15
CA GLY A 104 2.70 -2.82 4.20
C GLY A 104 3.20 -2.34 5.56
N PRO A 105 2.99 -1.05 5.91
CA PRO A 105 3.58 -0.46 7.11
C PRO A 105 3.16 -1.17 8.39
N THR A 106 1.92 -1.64 8.49
CA THR A 106 1.41 -2.36 9.67
C THR A 106 1.95 -3.79 9.78
N GLY A 107 2.53 -4.32 8.71
CA GLY A 107 3.17 -5.63 8.69
C GLY A 107 4.70 -5.58 8.77
N ASN A 108 5.27 -4.37 8.87
CA ASN A 108 6.72 -4.14 8.88
C ASN A 108 7.40 -4.75 7.65
N LEU A 109 6.82 -4.56 6.46
CA LEU A 109 7.28 -5.22 5.23
C LEU A 109 7.03 -4.40 3.96
N LEU A 110 7.76 -4.77 2.92
CA LEU A 110 7.47 -4.47 1.53
C LEU A 110 7.13 -5.78 0.82
N GLY A 111 5.88 -5.94 0.45
CA GLY A 111 5.39 -7.13 -0.23
C GLY A 111 5.56 -7.05 -1.75
N MET A 112 5.40 -8.19 -2.40
CA MET A 112 5.51 -8.33 -3.85
C MET A 112 4.26 -8.99 -4.43
N TYR A 113 3.84 -8.49 -5.58
CA TYR A 113 2.79 -9.08 -6.41
C TYR A 113 3.27 -9.20 -7.84
N GLN A 114 2.99 -10.32 -8.45
CA GLN A 114 3.26 -10.50 -9.88
C GLN A 114 2.01 -10.20 -10.69
N ASN A 115 2.02 -9.16 -11.49
CA ASN A 115 0.96 -8.82 -12.42
C ASN A 115 1.03 -9.76 -13.64
N ILE A 116 0.01 -10.55 -13.82
CA ILE A 116 -0.13 -11.51 -14.91
C ILE A 116 -1.29 -11.04 -15.78
N PRO A 117 -1.09 -10.85 -17.10
CA PRO A 117 -2.20 -10.54 -18.00
C PRO A 117 -3.31 -11.57 -17.89
N ASP A 118 -4.55 -11.09 -17.74
CA ASP A 118 -5.75 -11.92 -17.64
C ASP A 118 -6.90 -11.29 -18.43
N GLY A 119 -7.16 -11.81 -19.61
CA GLY A 119 -8.10 -11.24 -20.56
C GLY A 119 -7.71 -9.81 -20.97
N SER A 120 -8.59 -8.84 -20.72
CA SER A 120 -8.34 -7.41 -20.94
C SER A 120 -7.82 -6.68 -19.72
N GLY A 121 -7.41 -7.41 -18.69
CA GLY A 121 -6.92 -6.88 -17.44
C GLY A 121 -5.73 -7.66 -16.88
N TYR A 122 -5.64 -7.69 -15.55
CA TYR A 122 -4.55 -8.34 -14.85
C TYR A 122 -5.05 -9.09 -13.60
N LEU A 123 -4.36 -10.17 -13.27
CA LEU A 123 -4.33 -10.81 -11.97
C LEU A 123 -3.02 -10.46 -11.28
N ALA A 124 -3.06 -9.96 -10.06
CA ALA A 124 -1.87 -9.72 -9.24
C ALA A 124 -1.70 -10.89 -8.26
N LYS A 125 -0.74 -11.74 -8.54
CA LYS A 125 -0.46 -12.93 -7.74
C LYS A 125 0.46 -12.58 -6.58
N ASN A 126 -0.03 -12.79 -5.36
CA ASN A 126 0.74 -12.59 -4.13
C ASN A 126 1.99 -13.48 -4.14
N GLN A 127 3.12 -12.89 -3.81
CA GLN A 127 4.40 -13.55 -3.70
C GLN A 127 4.87 -13.55 -2.25
N PHE A 128 6.14 -13.36 -2.00
CA PHE A 128 6.73 -13.20 -0.67
C PHE A 128 7.00 -11.70 -0.37
N SER A 129 7.39 -11.40 0.85
CA SER A 129 7.87 -10.06 1.19
C SER A 129 9.28 -9.88 0.67
N LEU A 130 9.52 -8.83 -0.15
CA LEU A 130 10.87 -8.48 -0.62
C LEU A 130 11.76 -8.08 0.55
N ILE A 131 11.21 -7.27 1.45
CA ILE A 131 11.82 -6.84 2.70
C ILE A 131 10.81 -7.05 3.81
N ALA A 132 11.26 -7.57 4.93
CA ALA A 132 10.50 -7.63 6.15
C ALA A 132 11.44 -7.42 7.35
N SER A 133 10.94 -6.83 8.41
CA SER A 133 11.72 -6.52 9.60
C SER A 133 11.03 -7.02 10.86
N ALA A 134 11.83 -7.45 11.85
CA ALA A 134 11.38 -7.69 13.21
C ALA A 134 11.44 -6.41 14.07
N ASP A 135 12.00 -5.33 13.54
CA ASP A 135 11.93 -4.01 14.16
C ASP A 135 10.52 -3.45 14.02
N GLU A 136 9.80 -3.36 15.14
CA GLU A 136 8.40 -2.89 15.20
C GLU A 136 8.24 -1.41 14.78
N TRP A 137 9.33 -0.68 14.63
CA TRP A 137 9.34 0.69 14.13
C TRP A 137 9.50 0.77 12.61
N PHE A 138 9.94 -0.29 11.95
CA PHE A 138 10.02 -0.34 10.50
C PHE A 138 8.63 -0.26 9.87
N SER A 139 8.35 0.82 9.17
CA SER A 139 7.04 1.11 8.60
C SER A 139 7.18 1.72 7.21
N PRO A 140 7.48 0.91 6.19
CA PRO A 140 7.62 1.42 4.84
C PRO A 140 6.31 1.98 4.33
N VAL A 141 6.33 3.17 3.74
CA VAL A 141 5.14 3.89 3.27
C VAL A 141 5.19 4.22 1.78
N ALA A 142 6.33 4.06 1.14
CA ALA A 142 6.47 4.22 -0.29
C ALA A 142 7.64 3.39 -0.79
N ALA A 143 7.56 2.96 -2.04
CA ALA A 143 8.66 2.37 -2.78
C ALA A 143 8.60 2.88 -4.21
N GLU A 144 9.75 3.25 -4.79
CA GLU A 144 9.85 3.81 -6.14
C GLU A 144 11.14 3.34 -6.81
N ILE A 145 11.12 3.27 -8.14
CA ILE A 145 12.35 3.02 -8.90
C ILE A 145 13.07 4.34 -9.08
N GLY A 146 14.22 4.45 -8.46
CA GLY A 146 15.03 5.66 -8.52
C GLY A 146 15.74 5.86 -9.89
N PRO A 147 16.36 7.02 -10.09
CA PRO A 147 17.03 7.36 -11.35
C PRO A 147 18.26 6.47 -11.65
N ASP A 148 18.77 5.78 -10.65
CA ASP A 148 19.83 4.78 -10.76
C ASP A 148 19.31 3.37 -11.13
N GLY A 149 18.00 3.24 -11.31
CA GLY A 149 17.32 1.99 -11.62
C GLY A 149 17.17 1.00 -10.46
N ASN A 150 17.50 1.41 -9.24
CA ASN A 150 17.31 0.60 -8.05
C ASN A 150 16.01 0.95 -7.34
N LEU A 151 15.54 0.04 -6.49
CA LEU A 151 14.39 0.28 -5.64
C LEU A 151 14.78 1.13 -4.45
N TRP A 152 14.08 2.24 -4.28
CA TRP A 152 14.20 3.13 -3.14
C TRP A 152 12.96 3.00 -2.28
N ILE A 153 13.14 2.93 -0.96
CA ILE A 153 12.05 2.69 -0.01
C ILE A 153 12.09 3.78 1.04
N ALA A 154 10.98 4.49 1.20
CA ALA A 154 10.78 5.42 2.31
C ALA A 154 10.15 4.68 3.49
N ASP A 155 10.85 4.68 4.60
CA ASP A 155 10.41 4.14 5.87
C ASP A 155 10.02 5.30 6.80
N TRP A 156 8.77 5.35 7.18
CA TRP A 156 8.29 6.34 8.16
C TRP A 156 8.93 6.16 9.53
N TYR A 157 9.39 4.95 9.83
CA TYR A 157 9.97 4.58 11.10
C TYR A 157 9.07 4.97 12.27
N ASN A 158 7.90 4.42 12.31
CA ASN A 158 6.88 4.78 13.28
C ASN A 158 6.20 3.55 13.87
N PHE A 159 6.18 3.47 15.19
CA PHE A 159 5.58 2.35 15.90
C PHE A 159 4.05 2.34 15.82
N ILE A 160 3.42 3.53 15.83
CA ILE A 160 1.97 3.68 15.67
C ILE A 160 1.68 4.25 14.30
N ILE A 161 1.22 3.39 13.40
CA ILE A 161 0.98 3.71 11.99
C ILE A 161 -0.47 4.12 11.77
N GLN A 162 -1.40 3.46 12.45
CA GLN A 162 -2.82 3.64 12.24
C GLN A 162 -3.36 4.90 12.92
N HIS A 163 -4.41 5.46 12.33
CA HIS A 163 -5.18 6.54 12.93
C HIS A 163 -6.04 6.00 14.08
N ASN A 164 -5.52 6.09 15.29
CA ASN A 164 -6.28 5.79 16.50
C ASN A 164 -6.92 7.08 17.02
N PRO A 165 -8.25 7.17 17.06
CA PRO A 165 -8.93 8.35 17.60
C PRO A 165 -8.55 8.58 19.06
N THR A 166 -8.64 9.84 19.51
CA THR A 166 -8.35 10.20 20.90
C THR A 166 -9.34 9.50 21.83
N PRO A 167 -8.84 8.73 22.81
CA PRO A 167 -9.69 8.14 23.83
C PRO A 167 -10.44 9.20 24.64
N THR A 168 -11.58 8.84 25.16
CA THR A 168 -12.34 9.65 26.14
C THR A 168 -12.74 8.77 27.30
N ALA A 169 -13.09 9.34 28.45
CA ALA A 169 -13.56 8.61 29.61
C ALA A 169 -14.74 7.68 29.27
N VAL A 170 -15.54 8.02 28.26
CA VAL A 170 -16.67 7.21 27.77
C VAL A 170 -16.20 6.07 26.85
N ARG A 171 -15.15 6.26 26.06
CA ARG A 171 -14.71 5.32 25.01
C ARG A 171 -13.44 4.55 25.30
N GLY A 172 -12.75 4.82 26.32
CA GLY A 172 -11.46 4.14 26.59
C GLY A 172 -11.10 4.11 28.06
N GLY A 173 -11.98 4.62 28.91
CA GLY A 173 -11.75 4.66 30.34
C GLY A 173 -10.75 5.72 30.80
N PHE A 174 -10.24 6.57 29.91
CA PHE A 174 -9.38 7.72 30.26
C PHE A 174 -9.56 8.85 29.25
N ASP A 175 -9.19 10.06 29.66
CA ASP A 175 -9.16 11.23 28.78
C ASP A 175 -7.75 11.37 28.19
N GLY A 176 -7.64 11.17 26.88
CA GLY A 176 -6.39 11.32 26.15
C GLY A 176 -6.18 12.75 25.65
N GLU A 177 -4.93 13.16 25.49
CA GLU A 177 -4.59 14.40 24.82
C GLU A 177 -4.88 14.29 23.32
N ARG A 178 -5.61 15.26 22.78
CA ARG A 178 -5.98 15.29 21.36
C ARG A 178 -4.90 15.93 20.52
N GLY A 179 -4.41 15.17 19.53
CA GLY A 179 -3.51 15.62 18.51
C GLY A 179 -4.19 15.92 17.17
N THR A 180 -3.37 16.10 16.13
CA THR A 180 -3.81 16.34 14.76
C THR A 180 -4.72 15.22 14.25
N GLY A 181 -5.79 15.57 13.55
CA GLY A 181 -6.73 14.61 12.98
C GLY A 181 -7.48 13.76 14.02
N ASN A 182 -7.62 14.27 15.24
CA ASN A 182 -8.22 13.56 16.36
C ASN A 182 -7.44 12.31 16.83
N ALA A 183 -6.21 12.10 16.38
CA ALA A 183 -5.34 11.07 16.92
C ALA A 183 -4.86 11.48 18.32
N HIS A 184 -4.85 10.56 19.29
CA HIS A 184 -4.33 10.90 20.61
C HIS A 184 -2.79 11.03 20.58
N VAL A 185 -2.29 11.94 21.43
CA VAL A 185 -0.85 12.11 21.62
C VAL A 185 -0.29 10.87 22.32
N ASN A 186 0.79 10.32 21.74
CA ASN A 186 1.43 9.12 22.25
C ASN A 186 2.94 9.24 22.01
N PRO A 187 3.81 8.96 23.01
CA PRO A 187 5.27 9.06 22.88
C PRO A 187 5.85 8.11 21.82
N ASN A 188 5.10 7.04 21.45
CA ASN A 188 5.49 6.11 20.40
C ASN A 188 5.09 6.60 18.99
N ARG A 189 4.59 7.83 18.85
CA ARG A 189 4.41 8.49 17.55
C ARG A 189 5.61 9.39 17.29
N ASP A 190 6.57 8.89 16.54
CA ASP A 190 7.73 9.67 16.14
C ASP A 190 7.36 10.67 15.03
N ARG A 191 7.92 11.87 15.11
CA ARG A 191 7.76 12.94 14.12
C ARG A 191 9.08 13.53 13.66
N GLN A 192 10.20 12.94 14.06
CA GLN A 192 11.55 13.47 13.83
C GLN A 192 12.42 12.53 12.99
N HIS A 193 12.11 11.25 13.00
CA HIS A 193 12.91 10.23 12.33
C HIS A 193 12.18 9.67 11.12
N GLY A 194 12.95 9.21 10.18
CA GLY A 194 12.57 8.47 9.01
C GLY A 194 13.82 7.88 8.39
N ARG A 195 13.66 6.91 7.51
CA ARG A 195 14.78 6.23 6.85
C ARG A 195 14.49 6.10 5.37
N ILE A 196 15.56 6.06 4.59
CA ILE A 196 15.50 5.74 3.17
C ILE A 196 16.46 4.58 2.94
N TYR A 197 15.96 3.52 2.34
CA TYR A 197 16.75 2.37 1.91
C TYR A 197 16.83 2.32 0.40
N ARG A 198 17.90 1.73 -0.07
CA ARG A 198 18.16 1.47 -1.49
C ARG A 198 18.61 0.03 -1.67
#